data_09e6a2a48f3a9e9f05f0e99b0f2447cf
#
_entry.id   09e6a2a48f3a9e9f05f0e99b0f2447cf
#
_cell.length_a   1.000
_cell.length_b   1.000
_cell.length_c   1.000
_cell.angle_alpha   90.00
_cell.angle_beta   90.00
_cell.angle_gamma   90.00
#
_symmetry.space_group_name_H-M   'P 1'
#
loop_
_entity.id
_entity.type
_entity.pdbx_description
1 polymer ?
#
loop_
_entity_poly.entity_id
_entity_poly.type
_entity_poly.pdbx_seq_one_letter_code
_entity_poly.pdbx_strand_id
1 'polypeptide(L)'
;MYKKKPFLIVFEGVEGCGKSYQSQKLIKNLKKKGINSILTREPGGTRSAESIRTLILKDYFNKGKEEKFDKYTDTLLYLAARNEHIKNKIKPALKRKIR
;
A
#
# COMPACT_ATOMS: atom_id res chain seq x y z
N MET A 1 -11.46 0.80 31.80
CA MET A 1 -10.25 1.02 31.00
C MET A 1 -10.56 1.24 29.54
N TYR A 2 -9.99 2.24 28.97
CA TYR A 2 -10.23 2.61 27.59
C TYR A 2 -9.51 1.65 26.64
N LYS A 3 -10.27 0.94 25.80
CA LYS A 3 -9.72 -0.01 24.86
C LYS A 3 -9.60 0.63 23.47
N LYS A 4 -8.39 0.84 23.02
CA LYS A 4 -8.16 1.44 21.70
C LYS A 4 -8.36 0.39 20.61
N LYS A 5 -9.12 0.76 19.58
CA LYS A 5 -9.30 -0.08 18.41
C LYS A 5 -8.26 0.26 17.37
N PRO A 6 -7.80 -0.71 16.58
CA PRO A 6 -6.87 -0.40 15.49
C PRO A 6 -7.59 0.36 14.37
N PHE A 7 -6.85 1.22 13.69
CA PHE A 7 -7.35 2.01 12.57
C PHE A 7 -6.55 1.72 11.32
N LEU A 8 -7.23 1.75 10.19
CA LEU A 8 -6.60 1.79 8.88
C LEU A 8 -6.84 3.19 8.30
N ILE A 9 -5.75 3.90 8.04
CA ILE A 9 -5.79 5.23 7.44
C ILE A 9 -5.26 5.14 6.02
N VAL A 10 -6.02 5.64 5.06
CA VAL A 10 -5.66 5.58 3.64
C VAL A 10 -5.43 6.99 3.10
N PHE A 11 -4.28 7.20 2.47
CA PHE A 11 -4.00 8.42 1.73
C PHE A 11 -4.22 8.16 0.24
N GLU A 12 -5.08 8.93 -0.37
CA GLU A 12 -5.36 8.81 -1.79
C GLU A 12 -5.07 10.13 -2.49
N GLY A 13 -4.70 10.04 -3.76
CA GLY A 13 -4.43 11.22 -4.57
C GLY A 13 -3.58 10.87 -5.77
N VAL A 14 -3.51 11.82 -6.69
CA VAL A 14 -2.69 11.66 -7.89
C VAL A 14 -1.19 11.78 -7.54
N GLU A 15 -0.34 11.34 -8.44
CA GLU A 15 1.10 11.49 -8.27
C GLU A 15 1.46 12.94 -8.06
N GLY A 16 2.38 13.19 -7.14
CA GLY A 16 2.86 14.53 -6.85
C GLY A 16 1.97 15.35 -5.93
N CYS A 17 0.89 14.79 -5.40
CA CYS A 17 0.00 15.52 -4.49
C CYS A 17 0.49 15.57 -3.03
N GLY A 18 1.63 14.92 -2.74
CA GLY A 18 2.21 14.95 -1.40
C GLY A 18 1.76 13.83 -0.47
N LYS A 19 1.08 12.81 -0.98
CA LYS A 19 0.59 11.73 -0.11
C LYS A 19 1.70 10.97 0.60
N SER A 20 2.83 10.74 -0.07
CA SER A 20 3.99 10.08 0.57
C SER A 20 4.55 10.92 1.70
N TYR A 21 4.69 12.23 1.47
CA TYR A 21 5.18 13.16 2.49
C TYR A 21 4.25 13.18 3.69
N GLN A 22 2.95 13.29 3.48
CA GLN A 22 1.97 13.37 4.54
C GLN A 22 1.89 12.08 5.35
N SER A 23 1.93 10.93 4.68
CA SER A 23 1.88 9.64 5.38
C SER A 23 3.12 9.41 6.22
N GLN A 24 4.30 9.77 5.72
CA GLN A 24 5.55 9.67 6.48
C GLN A 24 5.55 10.60 7.68
N LYS A 25 5.03 11.82 7.51
CA LYS A 25 4.93 12.77 8.60
C LYS A 25 3.98 12.26 9.68
N LEU A 26 2.86 11.69 9.29
CA LEU A 26 1.91 11.13 10.25
C LEU A 26 2.51 10.00 11.06
N ILE A 27 3.22 9.07 10.42
CA ILE A 27 3.79 7.94 11.15
C ILE A 27 4.87 8.38 12.13
N LYS A 28 5.65 9.41 11.79
CA LYS A 28 6.63 9.99 12.72
C LYS A 28 5.95 10.56 13.94
N ASN A 29 4.85 11.30 13.73
CA ASN A 29 4.11 11.91 14.83
C ASN A 29 3.47 10.85 15.73
N LEU A 30 2.93 9.79 15.15
CA LEU A 30 2.36 8.69 15.93
C LEU A 30 3.41 7.99 16.78
N LYS A 31 4.60 7.78 16.23
CA LYS A 31 5.70 7.18 16.98
C LYS A 31 6.13 8.06 18.15
N LYS A 32 6.18 9.38 17.95
CA LYS A 32 6.50 10.32 19.02
C LYS A 32 5.50 10.25 20.17
N LYS A 33 4.24 9.96 19.85
CA LYS A 33 3.17 9.83 20.86
C LYS A 33 3.08 8.43 21.45
N GLY A 34 4.00 7.55 21.11
CA GLY A 34 4.00 6.19 21.61
C GLY A 34 2.95 5.28 20.98
N ILE A 35 2.40 5.69 19.84
CA ILE A 35 1.39 4.91 19.14
C ILE A 35 2.08 3.99 18.14
N ASN A 36 1.87 2.69 18.30
CA ASN A 36 2.44 1.68 17.43
C ASN A 36 1.72 1.70 16.08
N SER A 37 2.47 1.88 14.99
CA SER A 37 1.88 2.04 13.67
C SER A 37 2.80 1.49 12.59
N ILE A 38 2.20 1.13 11.46
CA ILE A 38 2.91 0.61 10.30
C ILE A 38 2.54 1.47 9.09
N LEU A 39 3.55 1.86 8.32
CA LEU A 39 3.36 2.53 7.04
C LEU A 39 3.47 1.49 5.92
N THR A 40 2.51 1.49 5.02
CA THR A 40 2.51 0.58 3.87
C THR A 40 1.96 1.30 2.65
N ARG A 41 1.92 0.62 1.51
CA ARG A 41 1.50 1.24 0.25
C ARG A 41 0.81 0.25 -0.67
N GLU A 42 0.07 0.77 -1.65
CA GLU A 42 -0.51 -0.02 -2.73
C GLU A 42 -0.23 0.64 -4.09
N PRO A 43 -0.01 -0.14 -5.15
CA PRO A 43 0.15 -1.61 -5.08
C PRO A 43 1.48 -1.95 -4.43
N GLY A 44 1.48 -2.99 -3.59
CA GLY A 44 2.69 -3.41 -2.87
C GLY A 44 2.41 -3.70 -1.41
N GLY A 45 3.42 -3.51 -0.57
CA GLY A 45 3.30 -3.67 0.86
C GLY A 45 3.71 -5.02 1.41
N THR A 46 3.76 -6.05 0.58
CA THR A 46 4.28 -7.38 0.92
C THR A 46 5.25 -7.81 -0.15
N ARG A 47 6.02 -8.86 0.10
CA ARG A 47 6.97 -9.36 -0.90
C ARG A 47 6.27 -9.72 -2.22
N SER A 48 5.18 -10.46 -2.16
CA SER A 48 4.44 -10.86 -3.36
C SER A 48 3.78 -9.66 -4.04
N ALA A 49 3.18 -8.78 -3.27
CA ALA A 49 2.55 -7.57 -3.81
C ALA A 49 3.58 -6.63 -4.44
N GLU A 50 4.78 -6.52 -3.87
CA GLU A 50 5.87 -5.72 -4.47
C GLU A 50 6.34 -6.32 -5.79
N SER A 51 6.36 -7.64 -5.92
CA SER A 51 6.68 -8.29 -7.18
C SER A 51 5.65 -7.95 -8.26
N ILE A 52 4.38 -7.94 -7.88
CA ILE A 52 3.31 -7.55 -8.80
C ILE A 52 3.43 -6.07 -9.17
N ARG A 53 3.75 -5.21 -8.20
CA ARG A 53 4.01 -3.80 -8.46
C ARG A 53 5.10 -3.61 -9.49
N THR A 54 6.18 -4.40 -9.39
CA THR A 54 7.28 -4.35 -10.36
C THR A 54 6.79 -4.64 -11.77
N LEU A 55 5.93 -5.65 -11.93
CA LEU A 55 5.35 -5.97 -13.24
C LEU A 55 4.52 -4.80 -13.77
N ILE A 56 3.69 -4.20 -12.94
CA ILE A 56 2.84 -3.08 -13.33
C ILE A 56 3.68 -1.90 -13.79
N LEU A 57 4.71 -1.53 -13.02
CA LEU A 57 5.57 -0.39 -13.34
C LEU A 57 6.41 -0.65 -14.58
N LYS A 58 6.91 -1.86 -14.74
CA LYS A 58 7.69 -2.23 -15.92
C LYS A 58 6.86 -2.06 -17.19
N ASP A 59 5.61 -2.48 -17.16
CA ASP A 59 4.70 -2.31 -18.29
C ASP A 59 4.40 -0.83 -18.54
N TYR A 60 4.11 -0.09 -17.48
CA TYR A 60 3.78 1.33 -17.56
C TYR A 60 4.90 2.14 -18.21
N PHE A 61 6.14 1.85 -17.86
CA PHE A 61 7.30 2.57 -18.41
C PHE A 61 7.82 1.97 -19.71
N ASN A 62 7.15 0.98 -20.26
CA ASN A 62 7.54 0.31 -21.50
C ASN A 62 7.02 1.08 -22.71
N LYS A 63 7.48 2.33 -22.86
CA LYS A 63 7.04 3.20 -23.95
C LYS A 63 7.61 2.74 -25.28
N GLY A 64 6.78 2.74 -26.31
CA GLY A 64 7.19 2.40 -27.66
C GLY A 64 7.41 0.91 -27.90
N LYS A 65 7.12 0.06 -26.96
CA LYS A 65 7.18 -1.38 -27.16
C LYS A 65 5.87 -1.89 -27.73
N GLU A 66 5.97 -3.01 -28.43
CA GLU A 66 4.84 -3.55 -29.17
C GLU A 66 3.75 -4.12 -28.30
N GLU A 67 4.13 -4.67 -27.16
CA GLU A 67 3.19 -5.36 -26.29
C GLU A 67 3.11 -4.68 -24.93
N LYS A 68 1.91 -4.25 -24.59
CA LYS A 68 1.58 -3.74 -23.27
C LYS A 68 0.46 -4.55 -22.68
N PHE A 69 0.37 -4.56 -21.35
CA PHE A 69 -0.75 -5.21 -20.70
C PHE A 69 -2.07 -4.59 -21.12
N ASP A 70 -3.02 -5.45 -21.43
CA ASP A 70 -4.41 -5.06 -21.61
C ASP A 70 -4.94 -4.45 -20.30
N LYS A 71 -5.91 -3.55 -20.42
CA LYS A 71 -6.47 -2.88 -19.24
C LYS A 71 -7.11 -3.83 -18.24
N TYR A 72 -7.65 -4.95 -18.70
CA TYR A 72 -8.18 -5.97 -17.79
C TYR A 72 -7.06 -6.67 -17.03
N THR A 73 -5.96 -6.94 -17.71
CA THR A 73 -4.76 -7.51 -17.06
C THR A 73 -4.23 -6.57 -16.00
N ASP A 74 -4.12 -5.27 -16.31
CA ASP A 74 -3.70 -4.27 -15.34
C ASP A 74 -4.61 -4.27 -14.11
N THR A 75 -5.91 -4.25 -14.32
CA THR A 75 -6.88 -4.25 -13.23
C THR A 75 -6.73 -5.50 -12.36
N LEU A 76 -6.57 -6.66 -12.98
CA LEU A 76 -6.39 -7.91 -12.27
C LEU A 76 -5.09 -7.91 -11.46
N LEU A 77 -4.02 -7.32 -12.00
CA LEU A 77 -2.75 -7.21 -11.28
C LEU A 77 -2.88 -6.33 -10.05
N TYR A 78 -3.58 -5.19 -10.17
CA TYR A 78 -3.84 -4.33 -9.01
C TYR A 78 -4.67 -5.06 -7.95
N LEU A 79 -5.69 -5.79 -8.37
CA LEU A 79 -6.52 -6.56 -7.44
C LEU A 79 -5.74 -7.69 -6.79
N ALA A 80 -4.87 -8.36 -7.55
CA ALA A 80 -4.02 -9.41 -7.02
C ALA A 80 -3.06 -8.85 -5.96
N ALA A 81 -2.43 -7.72 -6.25
CA ALA A 81 -1.54 -7.06 -5.30
C ALA A 81 -2.29 -6.65 -4.04
N ARG A 82 -3.49 -6.12 -4.18
CA ARG A 82 -4.32 -5.73 -3.04
C ARG A 82 -4.70 -6.94 -2.17
N ASN A 83 -5.07 -8.04 -2.79
CA ASN A 83 -5.41 -9.25 -2.06
C ASN A 83 -4.24 -9.74 -1.22
N GLU A 84 -3.03 -9.76 -1.78
CA GLU A 84 -1.83 -10.14 -1.05
C GLU A 84 -1.52 -9.17 0.08
N HIS A 85 -1.67 -7.87 -0.19
CA HIS A 85 -1.43 -6.82 0.80
C HIS A 85 -2.38 -6.93 1.99
N ILE A 86 -3.66 -7.10 1.71
CA ILE A 86 -4.69 -7.23 2.76
C ILE A 86 -4.45 -8.48 3.59
N LYS A 87 -4.24 -9.61 2.92
CA LYS A 87 -4.15 -10.91 3.58
C LYS A 87 -2.87 -11.07 4.40
N ASN A 88 -1.76 -10.58 3.87
CA ASN A 88 -0.45 -10.84 4.47
C ASN A 88 0.10 -9.70 5.31
N LYS A 89 -0.48 -8.51 5.24
CA LYS A 89 -0.01 -7.38 6.03
C LYS A 89 -1.10 -6.64 6.78
N ILE A 90 -2.14 -6.17 6.09
CA ILE A 90 -3.15 -5.33 6.72
C ILE A 90 -3.94 -6.09 7.78
N LYS A 91 -4.53 -7.23 7.40
CA LYS A 91 -5.29 -8.03 8.36
C LYS A 91 -4.45 -8.49 9.54
N PRO A 92 -3.23 -9.03 9.35
CA PRO A 92 -2.40 -9.39 10.49
C PRO A 92 -2.08 -8.21 11.41
N ALA A 93 -1.80 -7.03 10.85
CA ALA A 93 -1.51 -5.84 11.63
C ALA A 93 -2.72 -5.41 12.46
N LEU A 94 -3.91 -5.38 11.86
CA LEU A 94 -5.13 -5.02 12.57
C LEU A 94 -5.46 -6.05 13.66
N LYS A 95 -5.23 -7.32 13.37
CA LYS A 95 -5.48 -8.41 14.31
C LYS A 95 -4.57 -8.33 15.53
N ARG A 96 -3.32 -7.93 15.34
CA ARG A 96 -2.35 -7.74 16.43
C ARG A 96 -2.55 -6.42 17.15
N LYS A 97 -3.55 -5.65 16.75
CA LYS A 97 -3.86 -4.35 17.34
C LYS A 97 -2.70 -3.38 17.28
N ILE A 98 -1.99 -3.38 16.17
CA ILE A 98 -0.98 -2.37 15.90
C ILE A 98 -1.72 -1.08 15.59
N ARG A 99 -1.40 -0.08 16.35
CA ARG A 99 -2.11 1.20 16.33
C ARG A 99 -1.28 2.28 15.67
#